data_3da640be4c1db4eed26a3cf64e46720f
#
_entry.id   3da640be4c1db4eed26a3cf64e46720f
#
_cell.length_a   1.000
_cell.length_b   1.000
_cell.length_c   1.000
_cell.angle_alpha   90.00
_cell.angle_beta   90.00
_cell.angle_gamma   90.00
#
_symmetry.space_group_name_H-M   'P 1'
#
loop_
_entity.id
_entity.type
_entity.pdbx_description
1 polymer ?
#
loop_
_entity_poly.entity_id
_entity_poly.type
_entity_poly.pdbx_seq_one_letter_code
_entity_poly.pdbx_strand_id
1 'polypeptide(L)'
;MSKHKKLEREAKLVRKFKKLYERAQSEWCEVRGSEIHGRGVYATQDIPKETEVIEYVGEPVNKEISEDRAWDQYARYEEHGDAAVYIFTLDEQWDIDGNVPWNTARLINHSCDPNCEAWIIGRRVYIYSLRAIKKGEELTFDYGFDIDCYEDHPCRCGSANCIGYIVNQDQWPALRERLAAASQVS
;
A
#
# COMPACT_ATOMS: atom_id res chain seq x y z
N MET A 1 -22.47 12.77 30.07
CA MET A 1 -21.05 12.37 30.26
C MET A 1 -20.33 13.50 30.98
N SER A 2 -19.63 13.26 32.11
CA SER A 2 -19.00 14.35 32.89
C SER A 2 -17.86 14.99 32.07
N LYS A 3 -17.63 16.29 32.23
CA LYS A 3 -16.58 17.08 31.59
C LYS A 3 -15.19 16.42 31.75
N HIS A 4 -14.94 15.82 32.88
CA HIS A 4 -13.70 15.09 33.19
C HIS A 4 -13.51 13.85 32.25
N LYS A 5 -14.53 12.99 32.09
CA LYS A 5 -14.48 11.82 31.19
C LYS A 5 -14.28 12.22 29.73
N LYS A 6 -14.79 13.39 29.31
CA LYS A 6 -14.57 13.89 27.94
C LYS A 6 -13.10 14.29 27.74
N LEU A 7 -12.50 15.02 28.69
CA LEU A 7 -11.08 15.42 28.63
C LEU A 7 -10.13 14.21 28.66
N GLU A 8 -10.41 13.20 29.48
CA GLU A 8 -9.61 11.96 29.52
C GLU A 8 -9.67 11.22 28.17
N ARG A 9 -10.86 11.14 27.54
CA ARG A 9 -11.03 10.52 26.23
C ARG A 9 -10.25 11.28 25.15
N GLU A 10 -10.33 12.60 25.12
CA GLU A 10 -9.57 13.44 24.20
C GLU A 10 -8.05 13.27 24.38
N ALA A 11 -7.57 13.29 25.63
CA ALA A 11 -6.15 13.06 25.92
C ALA A 11 -5.67 11.66 25.46
N LYS A 12 -6.51 10.63 25.62
CA LYS A 12 -6.20 9.27 25.15
C LYS A 12 -6.15 9.20 23.61
N LEU A 13 -7.05 9.89 22.91
CA LEU A 13 -7.04 9.98 21.45
C LEU A 13 -5.79 10.68 20.94
N VAL A 14 -5.43 11.82 21.53
CA VAL A 14 -4.21 12.57 21.18
C VAL A 14 -2.96 11.70 21.36
N ARG A 15 -2.86 10.95 22.48
CA ARG A 15 -1.73 10.05 22.72
C ARG A 15 -1.68 8.90 21.70
N LYS A 16 -2.84 8.31 21.36
CA LYS A 16 -2.95 7.25 20.35
C LYS A 16 -2.50 7.79 18.99
N PHE A 17 -2.97 8.96 18.61
CA PHE A 17 -2.63 9.63 17.37
C PHE A 17 -1.13 9.92 17.27
N LYS A 18 -0.54 10.49 18.31
CA LYS A 18 0.89 10.78 18.38
C LYS A 18 1.73 9.53 18.16
N LYS A 19 1.38 8.42 18.81
CA LYS A 19 2.08 7.13 18.63
C LYS A 19 1.98 6.60 17.20
N LEU A 20 0.81 6.70 16.57
CA LEU A 20 0.63 6.29 15.17
C LEU A 20 1.44 7.16 14.22
N TYR A 21 1.42 8.47 14.45
CA TYR A 21 2.20 9.42 13.68
C TYR A 21 3.71 9.15 13.79
N GLU A 22 4.22 8.92 15.01
CA GLU A 22 5.64 8.59 15.24
C GLU A 22 6.04 7.28 14.52
N ARG A 23 5.16 6.27 14.51
CA ARG A 23 5.39 5.00 13.82
C ARG A 23 5.37 5.11 12.29
N ALA A 24 4.66 6.09 11.76
CA ALA A 24 4.57 6.36 10.33
C ALA A 24 5.77 7.15 9.77
N GLN A 25 6.67 7.60 10.64
CA GLN A 25 7.86 8.33 10.22
C GLN A 25 9.01 7.38 9.91
N SER A 26 9.80 7.75 8.91
CA SER A 26 11.01 7.03 8.53
C SER A 26 12.07 8.00 8.06
N GLU A 27 13.32 7.79 8.47
CA GLU A 27 14.48 8.53 7.96
C GLU A 27 14.94 8.01 6.58
N TRP A 28 14.50 6.81 6.22
CA TRP A 28 14.92 6.14 4.99
C TRP A 28 14.25 6.69 3.74
N CYS A 29 13.13 7.40 3.87
CA CYS A 29 12.33 7.74 2.70
C CYS A 29 11.61 9.09 2.80
N GLU A 30 11.25 9.64 1.66
CA GLU A 30 10.45 10.85 1.52
C GLU A 30 9.47 10.75 0.35
N VAL A 31 8.43 11.59 0.34
CA VAL A 31 7.41 11.64 -0.72
C VAL A 31 7.83 12.60 -1.82
N ARG A 32 7.70 12.17 -3.08
CA ARG A 32 7.90 13.01 -4.29
C ARG A 32 6.81 12.71 -5.33
N GLY A 33 6.79 13.45 -6.44
CA GLY A 33 6.06 13.06 -7.64
C GLY A 33 6.65 11.78 -8.24
N SER A 34 5.81 10.89 -8.78
CA SER A 34 6.21 9.60 -9.34
C SER A 34 5.87 9.52 -10.83
N GLU A 35 6.72 8.84 -11.60
CA GLU A 35 6.47 8.51 -13.00
C GLU A 35 5.55 7.27 -13.13
N ILE A 36 5.42 6.45 -12.07
CA ILE A 36 4.54 5.29 -12.03
C ILE A 36 3.09 5.76 -11.88
N HIS A 37 2.81 6.48 -10.77
CA HIS A 37 1.49 7.04 -10.53
C HIS A 37 1.56 8.16 -9.48
N GLY A 38 1.00 9.34 -9.79
CA GLY A 38 0.77 10.47 -8.90
C GLY A 38 1.95 10.82 -7.99
N ARG A 39 1.97 10.31 -6.77
CA ARG A 39 3.05 10.43 -5.78
C ARG A 39 3.69 9.08 -5.52
N GLY A 40 4.99 9.09 -5.23
CA GLY A 40 5.75 7.92 -4.82
C GLY A 40 6.60 8.20 -3.59
N VAL A 41 7.20 7.18 -3.04
CA VAL A 41 8.09 7.22 -1.90
C VAL A 41 9.50 6.89 -2.37
N TYR A 42 10.48 7.71 -2.03
CA TYR A 42 11.85 7.64 -2.54
C TYR A 42 12.85 7.51 -1.41
N ALA A 43 13.91 6.72 -1.63
CA ALA A 43 15.00 6.57 -0.69
C ALA A 43 15.76 7.89 -0.49
N THR A 44 15.92 8.34 0.76
CA THR A 44 16.69 9.54 1.14
C THR A 44 18.18 9.28 1.23
N GLN A 45 18.56 8.02 1.37
CA GLN A 45 19.94 7.51 1.51
C GLN A 45 20.00 6.07 0.97
N ASP A 46 21.22 5.51 0.86
CA ASP A 46 21.37 4.10 0.50
C ASP A 46 20.76 3.22 1.60
N ILE A 47 19.86 2.31 1.23
CA ILE A 47 19.18 1.38 2.14
C ILE A 47 19.77 -0.01 1.95
N PRO A 48 20.33 -0.64 2.98
CA PRO A 48 20.79 -2.03 2.91
C PRO A 48 19.63 -3.00 2.63
N LYS A 49 19.94 -4.17 2.11
CA LYS A 49 18.98 -5.29 2.03
C LYS A 49 18.47 -5.68 3.41
N GLU A 50 17.22 -6.13 3.48
CA GLU A 50 16.57 -6.62 4.72
C GLU A 50 16.44 -5.54 5.80
N THR A 51 16.33 -4.26 5.39
CA THR A 51 16.11 -3.14 6.29
C THR A 51 14.60 -2.88 6.43
N GLU A 52 14.13 -2.73 7.68
CA GLU A 52 12.80 -2.16 7.94
C GLU A 52 12.81 -0.70 7.53
N VAL A 53 12.11 -0.39 6.44
CA VAL A 53 12.11 0.94 5.85
C VAL A 53 11.07 1.83 6.51
N ILE A 54 9.84 1.35 6.63
CA ILE A 54 8.72 2.11 7.19
C ILE A 54 7.58 1.17 7.60
N GLU A 55 6.80 1.59 8.60
CA GLU A 55 5.56 0.90 8.95
C GLU A 55 4.38 1.47 8.17
N TYR A 56 3.56 0.58 7.58
CA TYR A 56 2.26 0.93 7.02
C TYR A 56 1.24 1.03 8.16
N VAL A 57 0.87 2.24 8.52
CA VAL A 57 -0.04 2.50 9.62
C VAL A 57 -1.44 2.81 9.15
N GLY A 58 -2.43 2.50 9.97
CA GLY A 58 -3.83 2.78 9.65
C GLY A 58 -4.78 2.41 10.80
N GLU A 59 -6.05 2.43 10.50
CA GLU A 59 -7.09 1.98 11.40
C GLU A 59 -7.37 0.48 11.16
N PRO A 60 -7.22 -0.39 12.19
CA PRO A 60 -7.67 -1.76 12.07
C PRO A 60 -9.20 -1.81 11.94
N VAL A 61 -9.69 -2.46 10.90
CA VAL A 61 -11.12 -2.62 10.60
C VAL A 61 -11.43 -4.10 10.33
N ASN A 62 -12.66 -4.54 10.60
CA ASN A 62 -13.11 -5.85 10.19
C ASN A 62 -13.46 -5.89 8.70
N LYS A 63 -13.67 -7.06 8.12
CA LYS A 63 -13.91 -7.23 6.68
C LYS A 63 -15.13 -6.47 6.17
N GLU A 64 -16.25 -6.46 6.92
CA GLU A 64 -17.46 -5.72 6.53
C GLU A 64 -17.21 -4.21 6.41
N ILE A 65 -16.59 -3.60 7.44
CA ILE A 65 -16.23 -2.17 7.40
C ILE A 65 -15.18 -1.90 6.33
N SER A 66 -14.25 -2.82 6.13
CA SER A 66 -13.19 -2.71 5.14
C SER A 66 -13.75 -2.65 3.73
N GLU A 67 -14.69 -3.54 3.41
CA GLU A 67 -15.37 -3.60 2.12
C GLU A 67 -16.13 -2.29 1.81
N ASP A 68 -16.94 -1.80 2.76
CA ASP A 68 -17.64 -0.53 2.63
C ASP A 68 -16.67 0.63 2.36
N ARG A 69 -15.55 0.68 3.10
CA ARG A 69 -14.55 1.74 2.92
C ARG A 69 -13.78 1.61 1.61
N ALA A 70 -13.52 0.40 1.13
CA ALA A 70 -12.89 0.17 -0.16
C ALA A 70 -13.77 0.71 -1.30
N TRP A 71 -15.08 0.41 -1.25
CA TRP A 71 -16.05 0.95 -2.23
C TRP A 71 -16.13 2.48 -2.18
N ASP A 72 -16.15 3.09 -0.99
CA ASP A 72 -16.14 4.54 -0.83
C ASP A 72 -14.85 5.19 -1.37
N GLN A 73 -13.70 4.52 -1.24
CA GLN A 73 -12.42 4.98 -1.77
C GLN A 73 -12.39 4.85 -3.30
N TYR A 74 -12.88 3.72 -3.82
CA TYR A 74 -12.98 3.47 -5.26
C TYR A 74 -13.92 4.45 -5.97
N ALA A 75 -15.10 4.71 -5.42
CA ALA A 75 -16.05 5.69 -5.97
C ALA A 75 -15.45 7.10 -6.05
N ARG A 76 -14.67 7.51 -5.05
CA ARG A 76 -13.94 8.80 -5.07
C ARG A 76 -12.83 8.82 -6.13
N TYR A 77 -12.21 7.68 -6.38
CA TYR A 77 -11.24 7.55 -7.47
C TYR A 77 -11.89 7.77 -8.83
N GLU A 78 -13.03 7.14 -9.10
CA GLU A 78 -13.76 7.34 -10.38
C GLU A 78 -14.19 8.80 -10.57
N GLU A 79 -14.58 9.49 -9.51
CA GLU A 79 -15.04 10.87 -9.56
C GLU A 79 -13.91 11.89 -9.73
N HIS A 80 -12.78 11.69 -9.06
CA HIS A 80 -11.72 12.70 -8.92
C HIS A 80 -10.38 12.30 -9.53
N GLY A 81 -10.19 11.05 -9.93
CA GLY A 81 -8.94 10.54 -10.49
C GLY A 81 -7.80 10.41 -9.48
N ASP A 82 -8.07 10.60 -8.18
CA ASP A 82 -7.08 10.72 -7.11
C ASP A 82 -6.70 9.39 -6.45
N ALA A 83 -7.10 8.31 -7.04
CA ALA A 83 -6.66 6.97 -6.75
C ALA A 83 -6.72 6.31 -5.43
N ALA A 84 -6.56 5.16 -5.50
CA ALA A 84 -6.16 4.00 -4.73
C ALA A 84 -7.02 3.72 -3.50
N VAL A 85 -7.44 2.48 -3.47
CA VAL A 85 -7.90 1.82 -2.24
C VAL A 85 -6.66 1.56 -1.37
N TYR A 86 -6.65 2.12 -0.16
CA TYR A 86 -5.56 2.01 0.81
C TYR A 86 -5.86 0.96 1.88
N ILE A 87 -6.48 -0.13 1.50
CA ILE A 87 -6.81 -1.24 2.39
C ILE A 87 -5.70 -2.29 2.28
N PHE A 88 -5.18 -2.72 3.44
CA PHE A 88 -4.17 -3.77 3.52
C PHE A 88 -4.73 -4.96 4.32
N THR A 89 -4.80 -6.13 3.71
CA THR A 89 -5.29 -7.34 4.36
C THR A 89 -4.28 -7.86 5.38
N LEU A 90 -4.73 -8.04 6.64
CA LEU A 90 -3.92 -8.62 7.72
C LEU A 90 -4.13 -10.11 7.87
N ASP A 91 -5.39 -10.52 7.93
CA ASP A 91 -5.83 -11.91 8.10
C ASP A 91 -7.27 -12.07 7.58
N GLU A 92 -7.87 -13.24 7.80
CA GLU A 92 -9.24 -13.53 7.35
C GLU A 92 -10.31 -12.65 7.99
N GLN A 93 -10.02 -11.97 9.10
CA GLN A 93 -10.98 -11.19 9.89
C GLN A 93 -10.72 -9.68 9.86
N TRP A 94 -9.47 -9.27 9.61
CA TRP A 94 -9.03 -7.91 9.81
C TRP A 94 -8.22 -7.37 8.64
N ASP A 95 -8.44 -6.09 8.38
CA ASP A 95 -7.65 -5.26 7.47
C ASP A 95 -7.13 -4.01 8.19
N ILE A 96 -6.21 -3.30 7.56
CA ILE A 96 -5.83 -1.93 7.93
C ILE A 96 -6.33 -0.98 6.85
N ASP A 97 -7.16 -0.02 7.25
CA ASP A 97 -7.45 1.15 6.43
C ASP A 97 -6.33 2.17 6.61
N GLY A 98 -5.43 2.22 5.64
CA GLY A 98 -4.28 3.12 5.62
C GLY A 98 -4.59 4.50 5.07
N ASN A 99 -5.84 4.83 4.75
CA ASN A 99 -6.23 6.13 4.22
C ASN A 99 -6.21 7.24 5.29
N VAL A 100 -5.06 7.42 5.88
CA VAL A 100 -4.79 8.47 6.86
C VAL A 100 -3.66 9.38 6.37
N PRO A 101 -3.75 10.71 6.54
CA PRO A 101 -2.83 11.67 5.91
C PRO A 101 -1.36 11.48 6.27
N TRP A 102 -1.09 10.93 7.45
CA TRP A 102 0.26 10.71 7.98
C TRP A 102 0.85 9.34 7.65
N ASN A 103 0.12 8.45 6.98
CA ASN A 103 0.64 7.18 6.52
C ASN A 103 1.43 7.39 5.22
N THR A 104 2.72 7.64 5.32
CA THR A 104 3.60 7.80 4.16
C THR A 104 3.68 6.51 3.33
N ALA A 105 3.70 5.34 3.97
CA ALA A 105 3.82 4.06 3.30
C ALA A 105 2.68 3.76 2.30
N ARG A 106 1.48 4.36 2.48
CA ARG A 106 0.36 4.23 1.54
C ARG A 106 0.65 4.78 0.14
N LEU A 107 1.68 5.61 0.02
CA LEU A 107 2.10 6.23 -1.24
C LEU A 107 3.22 5.46 -1.95
N ILE A 108 3.65 4.32 -1.40
CA ILE A 108 4.59 3.42 -2.09
C ILE A 108 3.82 2.76 -3.23
N ASN A 109 4.30 2.94 -4.46
CA ASN A 109 3.66 2.41 -5.66
C ASN A 109 3.91 0.90 -5.84
N HIS A 110 3.06 0.28 -6.65
CA HIS A 110 3.29 -1.09 -7.10
C HIS A 110 4.38 -1.16 -8.17
N SER A 111 5.14 -2.26 -8.15
CA SER A 111 5.96 -2.69 -9.29
C SER A 111 5.90 -4.20 -9.48
N CYS A 112 5.95 -4.62 -10.74
CA CYS A 112 6.14 -6.02 -11.13
C CYS A 112 7.58 -6.52 -10.85
N ASP A 113 8.52 -5.60 -10.58
CA ASP A 113 9.91 -5.87 -10.13
C ASP A 113 10.21 -5.02 -8.89
N PRO A 114 9.58 -5.36 -7.75
CA PRO A 114 9.61 -4.52 -6.56
C PRO A 114 10.99 -4.55 -5.89
N ASN A 115 11.36 -3.47 -5.21
CA ASN A 115 12.54 -3.39 -4.38
C ASN A 115 12.26 -3.51 -2.88
N CYS A 116 10.98 -3.56 -2.52
CA CYS A 116 10.51 -3.80 -1.16
C CYS A 116 9.44 -4.90 -1.14
N GLU A 117 9.18 -5.40 0.06
CA GLU A 117 8.08 -6.31 0.37
C GLU A 117 7.37 -5.91 1.66
N ALA A 118 6.12 -6.32 1.81
CA ALA A 118 5.32 -6.04 2.98
C ALA A 118 5.25 -7.27 3.89
N TRP A 119 5.60 -7.11 5.17
CA TRP A 119 5.57 -8.16 6.18
C TRP A 119 4.52 -7.85 7.24
N ILE A 120 3.69 -8.85 7.55
CA ILE A 120 2.71 -8.76 8.62
C ILE A 120 3.30 -9.40 9.87
N ILE A 121 3.55 -8.58 10.89
CA ILE A 121 4.09 -9.03 12.17
C ILE A 121 3.11 -8.63 13.26
N GLY A 122 2.35 -9.56 13.80
CA GLY A 122 1.38 -9.36 14.88
C GLY A 122 0.35 -8.29 14.54
N ARG A 123 -0.34 -8.19 13.50
CA ARG A 123 -1.32 -7.16 13.07
C ARG A 123 -0.72 -5.77 12.79
N ARG A 124 0.56 -5.74 12.48
CA ARG A 124 1.24 -4.54 11.98
C ARG A 124 1.89 -4.89 10.66
N VAL A 125 1.92 -3.94 9.75
CA VAL A 125 2.52 -4.11 8.42
C VAL A 125 3.78 -3.29 8.34
N TYR A 126 4.86 -3.92 7.96
CA TYR A 126 6.17 -3.30 7.80
C TYR A 126 6.65 -3.48 6.37
N ILE A 127 7.25 -2.47 5.81
CA ILE A 127 7.86 -2.50 4.48
C ILE A 127 9.37 -2.72 4.66
N TYR A 128 9.86 -3.83 4.10
CA TYR A 128 11.27 -4.22 4.12
C TYR A 128 11.88 -4.14 2.73
N SER A 129 13.16 -3.77 2.66
CA SER A 129 13.91 -3.78 1.41
C SER A 129 14.31 -5.21 1.01
N LEU A 130 13.95 -5.63 -0.21
CA LEU A 130 14.32 -6.94 -0.80
C LEU A 130 15.78 -7.01 -1.26
N ARG A 131 16.34 -5.87 -1.60
CA ARG A 131 17.74 -5.68 -2.06
C ARG A 131 18.32 -4.39 -1.51
N ALA A 132 19.58 -4.16 -1.74
CA ALA A 132 20.14 -2.82 -1.55
C ALA A 132 19.45 -1.82 -2.51
N ILE A 133 18.99 -0.69 -1.97
CA ILE A 133 18.30 0.39 -2.69
C ILE A 133 19.19 1.62 -2.63
N LYS A 134 19.40 2.29 -3.77
CA LYS A 134 20.21 3.48 -3.82
C LYS A 134 19.42 4.73 -3.46
N LYS A 135 20.11 5.71 -2.88
CA LYS A 135 19.54 7.03 -2.66
C LYS A 135 18.89 7.56 -3.94
N GLY A 136 17.63 7.99 -3.84
CA GLY A 136 16.86 8.54 -4.94
C GLY A 136 16.09 7.51 -5.76
N GLU A 137 16.23 6.18 -5.50
CA GLU A 137 15.34 5.17 -6.08
C GLU A 137 13.94 5.29 -5.50
N GLU A 138 12.91 5.08 -6.32
CA GLU A 138 11.53 4.93 -5.86
C GLU A 138 11.36 3.58 -5.17
N LEU A 139 10.73 3.58 -4.00
CA LEU A 139 10.35 2.38 -3.28
C LEU A 139 9.08 1.82 -3.89
N THR A 140 9.05 0.51 -4.13
CA THR A 140 7.90 -0.18 -4.71
C THR A 140 7.72 -1.54 -4.05
N PHE A 141 6.48 -2.02 -3.94
CA PHE A 141 6.19 -3.38 -3.51
C PHE A 141 5.08 -4.01 -4.36
N ASP A 142 4.96 -5.34 -4.35
CA ASP A 142 3.85 -6.03 -4.98
C ASP A 142 2.58 -5.84 -4.14
N TYR A 143 1.52 -5.27 -4.71
CA TYR A 143 0.25 -5.06 -4.02
C TYR A 143 -0.49 -6.38 -3.73
N GLY A 144 -0.14 -7.45 -4.47
CA GLY A 144 -0.70 -8.78 -4.26
C GLY A 144 -2.19 -8.89 -4.62
N PHE A 145 -2.67 -8.10 -5.58
CA PHE A 145 -4.07 -8.15 -6.01
C PHE A 145 -4.43 -9.50 -6.62
N ASP A 146 -5.69 -9.90 -6.45
CA ASP A 146 -6.19 -11.12 -7.03
C ASP A 146 -6.38 -11.00 -8.55
N ILE A 147 -6.19 -12.12 -9.25
CA ILE A 147 -6.35 -12.20 -10.70
C ILE A 147 -7.81 -11.97 -11.16
N ASP A 148 -8.79 -12.13 -10.29
CA ASP A 148 -10.19 -12.03 -10.68
C ASP A 148 -10.65 -10.60 -11.01
N CYS A 149 -9.90 -9.58 -10.59
CA CYS A 149 -10.16 -8.16 -10.90
C CYS A 149 -9.02 -7.49 -11.69
N TYR A 150 -8.19 -8.27 -12.40
CA TYR A 150 -6.96 -7.74 -13.02
C TYR A 150 -7.23 -6.63 -14.06
N GLU A 151 -8.35 -6.70 -14.79
CA GLU A 151 -8.70 -5.75 -15.86
C GLU A 151 -8.87 -4.32 -15.32
N ASP A 152 -9.30 -4.19 -14.06
CA ASP A 152 -9.51 -2.90 -13.39
C ASP A 152 -8.20 -2.27 -12.89
N HIS A 153 -7.09 -3.03 -12.93
CA HIS A 153 -5.81 -2.64 -12.34
C HIS A 153 -4.64 -2.66 -13.33
N PRO A 154 -4.63 -1.82 -14.38
CA PRO A 154 -3.52 -1.74 -15.32
C PRO A 154 -2.24 -1.27 -14.62
N CYS A 155 -1.13 -1.98 -14.85
CA CYS A 155 0.17 -1.63 -14.29
C CYS A 155 0.95 -0.67 -15.20
N ARG A 156 1.59 0.34 -14.58
CA ARG A 156 2.42 1.36 -15.26
C ARG A 156 3.85 1.41 -14.69
N CYS A 157 4.30 0.34 -14.02
CA CYS A 157 5.59 0.36 -13.31
C CYS A 157 6.82 0.51 -14.21
N GLY A 158 6.70 0.26 -15.52
CA GLY A 158 7.79 0.39 -16.49
C GLY A 158 8.91 -0.64 -16.35
N SER A 159 8.79 -1.65 -15.47
CA SER A 159 9.79 -2.71 -15.34
C SER A 159 9.86 -3.60 -16.57
N ALA A 160 11.03 -4.16 -16.87
CA ALA A 160 11.26 -4.98 -18.07
C ALA A 160 10.42 -6.27 -18.10
N ASN A 161 10.04 -6.78 -16.92
CA ASN A 161 9.21 -7.98 -16.75
C ASN A 161 7.74 -7.64 -16.42
N CYS A 162 7.31 -6.38 -16.61
CA CYS A 162 5.94 -5.98 -16.34
C CYS A 162 4.93 -6.80 -17.13
N ILE A 163 3.97 -7.40 -16.43
CA ILE A 163 2.90 -8.22 -17.04
C ILE A 163 1.71 -7.37 -17.53
N GLY A 164 1.75 -6.05 -17.33
CA GLY A 164 0.71 -5.10 -17.77
C GLY A 164 -0.40 -4.85 -16.76
N TYR A 165 -0.47 -5.63 -15.69
CA TYR A 165 -1.51 -5.56 -14.67
C TYR A 165 -0.93 -5.70 -13.26
N ILE A 166 -1.64 -5.18 -12.25
CA ILE A 166 -1.30 -5.32 -10.83
C ILE A 166 -1.95 -6.62 -10.34
N VAL A 167 -1.20 -7.71 -10.36
CA VAL A 167 -1.63 -9.05 -9.92
C VAL A 167 -0.49 -9.69 -9.14
N ASN A 168 -0.83 -10.41 -8.07
CA ASN A 168 0.10 -11.20 -7.29
C ASN A 168 0.98 -12.07 -8.20
N GLN A 169 2.30 -12.03 -8.01
CA GLN A 169 3.26 -12.72 -8.86
C GLN A 169 3.03 -14.23 -8.94
N ASP A 170 2.51 -14.85 -7.88
CA ASP A 170 2.17 -16.27 -7.85
C ASP A 170 1.07 -16.63 -8.87
N GLN A 171 0.23 -15.67 -9.26
CA GLN A 171 -0.86 -15.85 -10.22
C GLN A 171 -0.49 -15.46 -11.66
N TRP A 172 0.73 -15.00 -11.92
CA TRP A 172 1.17 -14.63 -13.27
C TRP A 172 1.09 -15.74 -14.32
N PRO A 173 1.39 -17.03 -14.01
CA PRO A 173 1.18 -18.10 -14.98
C PRO A 173 -0.26 -18.15 -15.48
N ALA A 174 -1.23 -18.11 -14.57
CA ALA A 174 -2.66 -18.13 -14.91
C ALA A 174 -3.09 -16.86 -15.68
N LEU A 175 -2.55 -15.69 -15.31
CA LEU A 175 -2.84 -14.45 -16.04
C LEU A 175 -2.33 -14.49 -17.47
N ARG A 176 -1.12 -15.03 -17.71
CA ARG A 176 -0.59 -15.20 -19.08
C ARG A 176 -1.48 -16.10 -19.94
N GLU A 177 -2.03 -17.17 -19.37
CA GLU A 177 -2.98 -18.05 -20.06
C GLU A 177 -4.27 -17.30 -20.42
N ARG A 178 -4.85 -16.52 -19.48
CA ARG A 178 -6.05 -15.69 -19.74
C ARG A 178 -5.79 -14.69 -20.87
N LEU A 179 -4.66 -13.98 -20.84
CA LEU A 179 -4.30 -12.99 -21.86
C LEU A 179 -4.06 -13.62 -23.23
N ALA A 180 -3.41 -14.78 -23.30
CA ALA A 180 -3.20 -15.51 -24.55
C ALA A 180 -4.52 -15.99 -25.17
N ALA A 181 -5.46 -16.48 -24.35
CA ALA A 181 -6.78 -16.88 -24.82
C ALA A 181 -7.59 -15.68 -25.35
N ALA A 182 -7.56 -14.53 -24.66
CA ALA A 182 -8.24 -13.31 -25.12
C ALA A 182 -7.71 -12.80 -26.47
N SER A 183 -6.38 -12.90 -26.70
CA SER A 183 -5.74 -12.48 -27.95
C SER A 183 -6.10 -13.36 -29.16
N GLN A 184 -6.63 -14.56 -28.96
CA GLN A 184 -7.04 -15.47 -30.04
C GLN A 184 -8.50 -15.25 -30.49
N VAL A 185 -9.27 -14.49 -29.75
CA VAL A 185 -10.70 -14.22 -30.01
C VAL A 185 -10.93 -12.87 -30.69
N SER A 186 -9.89 -12.04 -30.75
CA SER A 186 -9.90 -10.70 -31.38
C SER A 186 -9.39 -10.77 -32.80
#